data_aee40039607d8aca338948d30d847dca
#
_entry.id   aee40039607d8aca338948d30d847dca
#
_cell.length_a   1.000
_cell.length_b   1.000
_cell.length_c   1.000
_cell.angle_alpha   90.00
_cell.angle_beta   90.00
_cell.angle_gamma   90.00
#
_symmetry.space_group_name_H-M   'P 1'
#
loop_
_entity.id
_entity.type
_entity.pdbx_description
1 polymer ?
#
loop_
_entity_poly.entity_id
_entity_poly.type
_entity_poly.pdbx_seq_one_letter_code
_entity_poly.pdbx_strand_id
1 'polypeptide(L)'
;MLGILAILLVTIYMAFLFPIFKKKKQEDRITGHTAVQVKKLWGIAQASMRERKPLRAEKALLAILKVDEKNAAAYNRLGILYAKGQKFEEAIECFEIAQSLDNNASSLHNVGLIYYEIGEYEKSAMAFKQALEIENDLPSRYIALAKAEEKMGNRKAAIEALESAFKLDHSISTLRQILAIHTAAEDTEAINETNARIEAQAVENAKKKQLEHRRMMRRAVQKPRMTKAAQQARRQAKQLAATKRRKIQ
;
A
#
# COMPACT_ATOMS: atom_id res chain seq x y z
N MET A 1 66.67 5.35 18.00
CA MET A 1 65.78 6.55 18.04
C MET A 1 64.57 6.43 17.11
N LEU A 2 64.73 6.08 15.86
CA LEU A 2 63.59 5.94 14.87
C LEU A 2 62.52 4.89 15.32
N GLY A 3 62.89 3.78 15.93
CA GLY A 3 61.96 2.77 16.35
C GLY A 3 61.02 3.19 17.50
N ILE A 4 61.52 4.00 18.41
CA ILE A 4 60.73 4.51 19.55
C ILE A 4 59.71 5.53 19.05
N LEU A 5 60.11 6.37 18.07
CA LEU A 5 59.20 7.33 17.45
C LEU A 5 58.05 6.66 16.67
N ALA A 6 58.34 5.57 15.96
CA ALA A 6 57.36 4.77 15.26
C ALA A 6 56.33 4.11 16.21
N ILE A 7 56.80 3.58 17.33
CA ILE A 7 55.91 2.98 18.36
C ILE A 7 55.04 4.04 19.01
N LEU A 8 55.56 5.24 19.29
CA LEU A 8 54.80 6.36 19.83
C LEU A 8 53.72 6.82 18.83
N LEU A 9 54.01 6.92 17.54
CA LEU A 9 53.02 7.27 16.51
C LEU A 9 51.93 6.23 16.38
N VAL A 10 52.26 4.93 16.44
CA VAL A 10 51.30 3.85 16.40
C VAL A 10 50.38 3.85 17.63
N THR A 11 50.94 4.10 18.81
CA THR A 11 50.16 4.17 20.07
C THR A 11 49.22 5.37 20.07
N ILE A 12 49.64 6.54 19.61
CA ILE A 12 48.84 7.75 19.48
C ILE A 12 47.73 7.50 18.44
N TYR A 13 48.07 6.94 17.28
CA TYR A 13 47.13 6.60 16.23
C TYR A 13 46.07 5.61 16.74
N MET A 14 46.46 4.55 17.45
CA MET A 14 45.54 3.59 18.03
C MET A 14 44.68 4.19 19.15
N ALA A 15 45.26 5.06 20.00
CA ALA A 15 44.51 5.75 21.05
C ALA A 15 43.44 6.71 20.50
N PHE A 16 43.69 7.32 19.33
CA PHE A 16 42.75 8.24 18.68
C PHE A 16 41.70 7.53 17.86
N LEU A 17 42.08 6.49 17.13
CA LEU A 17 41.13 5.77 16.24
C LEU A 17 40.31 4.68 16.97
N PHE A 18 40.88 4.04 18.00
CA PHE A 18 40.18 2.96 18.73
C PHE A 18 38.84 3.41 19.34
N PRO A 19 38.72 4.58 20.00
CA PRO A 19 37.45 5.04 20.53
C PRO A 19 36.46 5.36 19.42
N ILE A 20 36.92 5.88 18.25
CA ILE A 20 36.05 6.16 17.09
C ILE A 20 35.50 4.87 16.53
N PHE A 21 36.32 3.84 16.33
CA PHE A 21 35.89 2.52 15.88
C PHE A 21 34.93 1.84 16.87
N LYS A 22 35.23 1.95 18.16
CA LYS A 22 34.37 1.39 19.22
C LYS A 22 33.02 2.06 19.27
N LYS A 23 32.98 3.40 19.12
CA LYS A 23 31.72 4.17 19.07
C LYS A 23 30.88 3.81 17.82
N LYS A 24 31.52 3.74 16.65
CA LYS A 24 30.83 3.34 15.41
C LYS A 24 30.27 1.92 15.50
N LYS A 25 31.04 0.95 16.03
CA LYS A 25 30.56 -0.44 16.20
C LYS A 25 29.43 -0.55 17.23
N GLN A 26 29.37 0.32 18.22
CA GLN A 26 28.27 0.37 19.18
C GLN A 26 27.02 1.01 18.59
N GLU A 27 27.14 2.08 17.79
CA GLU A 27 26.06 2.69 17.04
C GLU A 27 25.45 1.70 16.04
N ASP A 28 26.27 0.96 15.28
CA ASP A 28 25.83 -0.08 14.34
C ASP A 28 25.09 -1.23 15.05
N ARG A 29 25.48 -1.60 16.27
CA ARG A 29 24.77 -2.60 17.08
C ARG A 29 23.42 -2.09 17.58
N ILE A 30 23.35 -0.84 18.04
CA ILE A 30 22.12 -0.22 18.54
C ILE A 30 21.13 -0.09 17.36
N THR A 31 21.59 0.42 16.21
CA THR A 31 20.74 0.53 15.01
C THR A 31 20.26 -0.82 14.50
N GLY A 32 21.12 -1.85 14.51
CA GLY A 32 20.72 -3.21 14.15
C GLY A 32 19.66 -3.80 15.09
N HIS A 33 19.82 -3.62 16.40
CA HIS A 33 18.85 -4.11 17.40
C HIS A 33 17.50 -3.37 17.29
N THR A 34 17.54 -2.06 17.12
CA THR A 34 16.31 -1.25 16.95
C THR A 34 15.58 -1.63 15.67
N ALA A 35 16.28 -1.87 14.56
CA ALA A 35 15.66 -2.31 13.30
C ALA A 35 14.93 -3.67 13.44
N VAL A 36 15.56 -4.64 14.15
CA VAL A 36 14.93 -5.93 14.44
C VAL A 36 13.68 -5.76 15.32
N GLN A 37 13.77 -4.90 16.33
CA GLN A 37 12.65 -4.59 17.21
C GLN A 37 11.50 -3.95 16.45
N VAL A 38 11.76 -2.94 15.63
CA VAL A 38 10.76 -2.27 14.77
C VAL A 38 10.11 -3.29 13.82
N LYS A 39 10.88 -4.17 13.18
CA LYS A 39 10.34 -5.23 12.32
C LYS A 39 9.39 -6.17 13.07
N LYS A 40 9.74 -6.55 14.31
CA LYS A 40 8.86 -7.38 15.17
C LYS A 40 7.57 -6.65 15.52
N LEU A 41 7.65 -5.37 15.88
CA LEU A 41 6.50 -4.54 16.20
C LEU A 41 5.58 -4.35 14.98
N TRP A 42 6.15 -4.18 13.79
CA TRP A 42 5.38 -4.16 12.53
C TRP A 42 4.61 -5.47 12.32
N GLY A 43 5.22 -6.62 12.58
CA GLY A 43 4.52 -7.91 12.51
C GLY A 43 3.33 -7.99 13.46
N ILE A 44 3.50 -7.49 14.70
CA ILE A 44 2.43 -7.43 15.70
C ILE A 44 1.31 -6.47 15.26
N ALA A 45 1.65 -5.26 14.81
CA ALA A 45 0.68 -4.29 14.35
C ALA A 45 -0.16 -4.84 13.19
N GLN A 46 0.50 -5.41 12.18
CA GLN A 46 -0.14 -5.95 10.98
C GLN A 46 -1.03 -7.17 11.30
N ALA A 47 -0.57 -8.09 12.16
CA ALA A 47 -1.38 -9.21 12.61
C ALA A 47 -2.61 -8.72 13.40
N SER A 48 -2.42 -7.77 14.32
CA SER A 48 -3.50 -7.21 15.14
C SER A 48 -4.56 -6.48 14.32
N MET A 49 -4.15 -5.75 13.27
CA MET A 49 -5.09 -5.12 12.33
C MET A 49 -5.92 -6.16 11.57
N ARG A 50 -5.31 -7.27 11.12
CA ARG A 50 -6.04 -8.37 10.46
C ARG A 50 -7.00 -9.09 11.42
N GLU A 51 -6.60 -9.29 12.67
CA GLU A 51 -7.40 -9.92 13.72
C GLU A 51 -8.47 -8.98 14.31
N ARG A 52 -8.59 -7.75 13.82
CA ARG A 52 -9.51 -6.72 14.33
C ARG A 52 -9.31 -6.43 15.83
N LYS A 53 -8.04 -6.39 16.27
CA LYS A 53 -7.62 -6.05 17.64
C LYS A 53 -7.04 -4.63 17.68
N PRO A 54 -7.86 -3.56 17.64
CA PRO A 54 -7.38 -2.18 17.45
C PRO A 54 -6.43 -1.71 18.55
N LEU A 55 -6.74 -1.96 19.82
CA LEU A 55 -5.88 -1.55 20.94
C LEU A 55 -4.49 -2.19 20.90
N ARG A 56 -4.39 -3.43 20.43
CA ARG A 56 -3.09 -4.11 20.29
C ARG A 56 -2.30 -3.55 19.11
N ALA A 57 -2.99 -3.22 18.01
CA ALA A 57 -2.38 -2.57 16.85
C ALA A 57 -1.84 -1.19 17.22
N GLU A 58 -2.64 -0.38 17.92
CA GLU A 58 -2.26 0.95 18.41
C GLU A 58 -1.02 0.91 19.29
N LYS A 59 -1.02 0.05 20.33
CA LYS A 59 0.15 -0.13 21.21
C LYS A 59 1.42 -0.49 20.43
N ALA A 60 1.32 -1.35 19.43
CA ALA A 60 2.45 -1.73 18.61
C ALA A 60 2.94 -0.59 17.72
N LEU A 61 2.03 0.21 17.12
CA LEU A 61 2.38 1.38 16.30
C LEU A 61 3.00 2.48 17.15
N LEU A 62 2.45 2.78 18.32
CA LEU A 62 3.04 3.74 19.27
C LEU A 62 4.42 3.28 19.77
N ALA A 63 4.63 1.97 19.95
CA ALA A 63 5.93 1.44 20.29
C ALA A 63 6.96 1.58 19.15
N ILE A 64 6.52 1.51 17.87
CA ILE A 64 7.37 1.85 16.72
C ILE A 64 7.77 3.32 16.78
N LEU A 65 6.83 4.22 17.00
CA LEU A 65 7.09 5.67 17.06
C LEU A 65 8.00 6.07 18.23
N LYS A 66 7.99 5.32 19.34
CA LYS A 66 8.98 5.51 20.43
C LYS A 66 10.41 5.19 20.03
N VAL A 67 10.60 4.30 19.07
CA VAL A 67 11.93 3.88 18.58
C VAL A 67 12.34 4.72 17.37
N ASP A 68 11.39 5.07 16.52
CA ASP A 68 11.56 5.80 15.26
C ASP A 68 10.44 6.85 15.16
N GLU A 69 10.69 8.02 15.71
CA GLU A 69 9.72 9.13 15.78
C GLU A 69 9.35 9.69 14.40
N LYS A 70 10.21 9.51 13.40
CA LYS A 70 9.99 9.98 12.02
C LYS A 70 9.43 8.90 11.09
N ASN A 71 8.80 7.88 11.63
CA ASN A 71 8.24 6.80 10.85
C ASN A 71 6.89 7.17 10.22
N ALA A 72 6.91 7.79 9.04
CA ALA A 72 5.70 8.20 8.31
C ALA A 72 4.71 7.05 8.10
N ALA A 73 5.21 5.83 7.83
CA ALA A 73 4.35 4.65 7.65
C ALA A 73 3.59 4.27 8.94
N ALA A 74 4.20 4.46 10.11
CA ALA A 74 3.57 4.19 11.40
C ALA A 74 2.46 5.22 11.68
N TYR A 75 2.71 6.51 11.44
CA TYR A 75 1.68 7.54 11.52
C TYR A 75 0.53 7.27 10.56
N ASN A 76 0.80 6.94 9.31
CA ASN A 76 -0.25 6.61 8.34
C ASN A 76 -1.11 5.42 8.81
N ARG A 77 -0.50 4.36 9.36
CA ARG A 77 -1.25 3.21 9.89
C ARG A 77 -2.05 3.56 11.14
N LEU A 78 -1.53 4.44 12.00
CA LEU A 78 -2.23 4.93 13.18
C LEU A 78 -3.44 5.77 12.77
N GLY A 79 -3.28 6.67 11.79
CA GLY A 79 -4.38 7.43 11.20
C GLY A 79 -5.49 6.54 10.65
N ILE A 80 -5.15 5.48 9.88
CA ILE A 80 -6.14 4.49 9.40
C ILE A 80 -6.85 3.80 10.57
N LEU A 81 -6.15 3.51 11.67
CA LEU A 81 -6.74 2.88 12.84
C LEU A 81 -7.72 3.80 13.55
N TYR A 82 -7.36 5.07 13.72
CA TYR A 82 -8.20 6.09 14.33
C TYR A 82 -9.43 6.41 13.47
N ALA A 83 -9.26 6.54 12.15
CA ALA A 83 -10.38 6.74 11.22
C ALA A 83 -11.41 5.59 11.31
N LYS A 84 -10.95 4.33 11.39
CA LYS A 84 -11.84 3.18 11.62
C LYS A 84 -12.55 3.21 12.97
N GLY A 85 -11.96 3.86 13.96
CA GLY A 85 -12.55 4.09 15.27
C GLY A 85 -13.40 5.36 15.34
N GLN A 86 -13.65 6.04 14.22
CA GLN A 86 -14.37 7.32 14.10
C GLN A 86 -13.72 8.47 14.90
N LYS A 87 -12.43 8.35 15.20
CA LYS A 87 -11.61 9.38 15.80
C LYS A 87 -10.97 10.21 14.69
N PHE A 88 -11.79 11.07 14.08
CA PHE A 88 -11.42 11.70 12.81
C PHE A 88 -10.35 12.78 12.99
N GLU A 89 -10.39 13.54 14.10
CA GLU A 89 -9.40 14.56 14.40
C GLU A 89 -8.00 13.95 14.59
N GLU A 90 -7.89 12.92 15.43
CA GLU A 90 -6.62 12.23 15.68
C GLU A 90 -6.12 11.50 14.41
N ALA A 91 -7.03 11.04 13.54
CA ALA A 91 -6.67 10.43 12.27
C ALA A 91 -6.08 11.47 11.31
N ILE A 92 -6.69 12.65 11.19
CA ILE A 92 -6.19 13.75 10.34
C ILE A 92 -4.80 14.17 10.82
N GLU A 93 -4.62 14.42 12.14
CA GLU A 93 -3.33 14.77 12.70
C GLU A 93 -2.24 13.75 12.35
N CYS A 94 -2.53 12.44 12.50
CA CYS A 94 -1.60 11.39 12.12
C CYS A 94 -1.25 11.41 10.62
N PHE A 95 -2.21 11.68 9.75
CA PHE A 95 -1.96 11.76 8.31
C PHE A 95 -1.18 13.02 7.91
N GLU A 96 -1.42 14.15 8.56
CA GLU A 96 -0.67 15.39 8.37
C GLU A 96 0.80 15.22 8.78
N ILE A 97 1.06 14.59 9.92
CA ILE A 97 2.42 14.23 10.34
C ILE A 97 3.06 13.29 9.31
N ALA A 98 2.34 12.23 8.88
CA ALA A 98 2.85 11.31 7.87
C ALA A 98 3.19 12.04 6.56
N GLN A 99 2.33 12.98 6.14
CA GLN A 99 2.53 13.79 4.93
C GLN A 99 3.74 14.73 5.05
N SER A 100 3.96 15.33 6.21
CA SER A 100 5.11 16.21 6.45
C SER A 100 6.44 15.45 6.46
N LEU A 101 6.42 14.17 6.83
CA LEU A 101 7.60 13.30 6.89
C LEU A 101 7.93 12.65 5.53
N ASP A 102 6.89 12.30 4.78
CA ASP A 102 6.99 11.65 3.48
C ASP A 102 5.83 12.12 2.61
N ASN A 103 6.14 12.85 1.54
CA ASN A 103 5.13 13.40 0.62
C ASN A 103 4.40 12.27 -0.12
N ASN A 104 3.41 11.68 0.54
CA ASN A 104 2.75 10.44 0.13
C ASN A 104 1.28 10.70 -0.24
N ALA A 105 0.93 10.41 -1.48
CA ALA A 105 -0.44 10.54 -1.98
C ALA A 105 -1.48 9.75 -1.16
N SER A 106 -1.06 8.65 -0.50
CA SER A 106 -1.98 7.83 0.30
C SER A 106 -2.45 8.53 1.57
N SER A 107 -1.62 9.36 2.22
CA SER A 107 -2.00 10.15 3.40
C SER A 107 -3.07 11.18 3.02
N LEU A 108 -2.84 11.95 1.95
CA LEU A 108 -3.82 12.91 1.41
C LEU A 108 -5.12 12.24 0.97
N HIS A 109 -5.05 11.09 0.32
CA HIS A 109 -6.24 10.32 -0.04
C HIS A 109 -7.05 9.92 1.19
N ASN A 110 -6.39 9.47 2.26
CA ASN A 110 -7.06 9.09 3.50
C ASN A 110 -7.69 10.29 4.21
N VAL A 111 -7.04 11.44 4.20
CA VAL A 111 -7.61 12.71 4.69
C VAL A 111 -8.87 13.07 3.90
N GLY A 112 -8.80 12.96 2.56
CA GLY A 112 -9.96 13.18 1.68
C GLY A 112 -11.12 12.25 2.01
N LEU A 113 -10.87 10.97 2.32
CA LEU A 113 -11.91 10.03 2.75
C LEU A 113 -12.57 10.44 4.07
N ILE A 114 -11.79 10.95 5.04
CA ILE A 114 -12.33 11.44 6.31
C ILE A 114 -13.22 12.67 6.06
N TYR A 115 -12.75 13.66 5.29
CA TYR A 115 -13.54 14.82 4.96
C TYR A 115 -14.84 14.46 4.22
N TYR A 116 -14.80 13.45 3.37
CA TYR A 116 -16.00 12.91 2.71
C TYR A 116 -16.99 12.35 3.73
N GLU A 117 -16.50 11.56 4.70
CA GLU A 117 -17.32 10.91 5.73
C GLU A 117 -18.01 11.92 6.67
N ILE A 118 -17.32 13.01 7.01
CA ILE A 118 -17.88 14.07 7.86
C ILE A 118 -18.70 15.11 7.08
N GLY A 119 -18.83 14.95 5.75
CA GLY A 119 -19.65 15.83 4.92
C GLY A 119 -18.95 17.09 4.39
N GLU A 120 -17.65 17.26 4.66
CA GLU A 120 -16.83 18.40 4.21
C GLU A 120 -16.33 18.14 2.77
N TYR A 121 -17.26 18.13 1.81
CA TYR A 121 -16.99 17.65 0.43
C TYR A 121 -15.99 18.51 -0.33
N GLU A 122 -15.94 19.83 -0.09
CA GLU A 122 -14.97 20.75 -0.69
C GLU A 122 -13.54 20.39 -0.25
N LYS A 123 -13.34 20.18 1.06
CA LYS A 123 -12.03 19.78 1.61
C LYS A 123 -11.65 18.38 1.12
N SER A 124 -12.64 17.49 1.02
CA SER A 124 -12.45 16.16 0.45
C SER A 124 -11.93 16.21 -0.98
N ALA A 125 -12.59 16.98 -1.86
CA ALA A 125 -12.17 17.13 -3.25
C ALA A 125 -10.79 17.76 -3.37
N MET A 126 -10.46 18.77 -2.55
CA MET A 126 -9.12 19.36 -2.49
C MET A 126 -8.05 18.33 -2.13
N ALA A 127 -8.27 17.54 -1.07
CA ALA A 127 -7.33 16.51 -0.64
C ALA A 127 -7.12 15.43 -1.71
N PHE A 128 -8.19 15.01 -2.41
CA PHE A 128 -8.05 14.06 -3.52
C PHE A 128 -7.30 14.65 -4.72
N LYS A 129 -7.54 15.93 -5.06
CA LYS A 129 -6.78 16.62 -6.13
C LYS A 129 -5.30 16.69 -5.79
N GLN A 130 -4.93 17.07 -4.58
CA GLN A 130 -3.54 17.08 -4.12
C GLN A 130 -2.92 15.67 -4.16
N ALA A 131 -3.66 14.64 -3.78
CA ALA A 131 -3.18 13.26 -3.88
C ALA A 131 -2.92 12.85 -5.34
N LEU A 132 -3.76 13.30 -6.28
CA LEU A 132 -3.61 13.03 -7.71
C LEU A 132 -2.46 13.82 -8.37
N GLU A 133 -2.07 14.98 -7.83
CA GLU A 133 -0.88 15.73 -8.25
C GLU A 133 0.41 14.96 -7.93
N ILE A 134 0.43 14.18 -6.83
CA ILE A 134 1.58 13.37 -6.43
C ILE A 134 1.59 12.04 -7.21
N GLU A 135 0.45 11.39 -7.33
CA GLU A 135 0.32 10.04 -7.90
C GLU A 135 -1.06 9.87 -8.56
N ASN A 136 -1.09 9.72 -9.88
CA ASN A 136 -2.29 9.78 -10.70
C ASN A 136 -2.61 8.48 -11.46
N ASP A 137 -1.97 7.38 -11.11
CA ASP A 137 -2.08 6.07 -11.77
C ASP A 137 -3.11 5.13 -11.12
N LEU A 138 -3.75 5.55 -10.01
CA LEU A 138 -4.74 4.75 -9.30
C LEU A 138 -6.19 5.19 -9.61
N PRO A 139 -6.99 4.36 -10.29
CA PRO A 139 -8.40 4.66 -10.59
C PRO A 139 -9.22 5.01 -9.35
N SER A 140 -8.93 4.38 -8.21
CA SER A 140 -9.65 4.60 -6.95
C SER A 140 -9.60 6.04 -6.45
N ARG A 141 -8.51 6.80 -6.73
CA ARG A 141 -8.41 8.21 -6.35
C ARG A 141 -9.33 9.09 -7.16
N TYR A 142 -9.42 8.85 -8.47
CA TYR A 142 -10.35 9.55 -9.35
C TYR A 142 -11.79 9.24 -9.00
N ILE A 143 -12.11 7.98 -8.67
CA ILE A 143 -13.46 7.59 -8.22
C ILE A 143 -13.82 8.27 -6.90
N ALA A 144 -12.86 8.43 -5.98
CA ALA A 144 -13.08 9.14 -4.72
C ALA A 144 -13.32 10.64 -4.96
N LEU A 145 -12.53 11.27 -5.85
CA LEU A 145 -12.75 12.65 -6.26
C LEU A 145 -14.14 12.84 -6.90
N ALA A 146 -14.51 11.95 -7.81
CA ALA A 146 -15.81 12.00 -8.47
C ALA A 146 -16.98 11.97 -7.49
N LYS A 147 -16.90 11.13 -6.45
CA LYS A 147 -17.91 11.07 -5.39
C LYS A 147 -18.02 12.38 -4.61
N ALA A 148 -16.90 13.03 -4.30
CA ALA A 148 -16.90 14.30 -3.62
C ALA A 148 -17.51 15.40 -4.50
N GLU A 149 -17.13 15.47 -5.79
CA GLU A 149 -17.68 16.40 -6.77
C GLU A 149 -19.20 16.18 -7.00
N GLU A 150 -19.64 14.92 -7.02
CA GLU A 150 -21.06 14.57 -7.14
C GLU A 150 -21.86 15.07 -5.93
N LYS A 151 -21.33 14.93 -4.71
CA LYS A 151 -21.97 15.45 -3.48
C LYS A 151 -22.08 16.97 -3.46
N MET A 152 -21.15 17.67 -4.10
CA MET A 152 -21.21 19.13 -4.30
C MET A 152 -22.14 19.55 -5.46
N GLY A 153 -22.71 18.59 -6.20
CA GLY A 153 -23.53 18.88 -7.39
C GLY A 153 -22.71 19.18 -8.66
N ASN A 154 -21.40 19.05 -8.62
CA ASN A 154 -20.49 19.32 -9.74
C ASN A 154 -20.45 18.14 -10.73
N ARG A 155 -21.59 17.84 -11.35
CA ARG A 155 -21.76 16.67 -12.24
C ARG A 155 -20.68 16.56 -13.31
N LYS A 156 -20.34 17.69 -13.95
CA LYS A 156 -19.32 17.70 -15.01
C LYS A 156 -17.96 17.26 -14.50
N ALA A 157 -17.50 17.81 -13.37
CA ALA A 157 -16.24 17.43 -12.75
C ALA A 157 -16.22 15.96 -12.27
N ALA A 158 -17.36 15.47 -11.77
CA ALA A 158 -17.50 14.08 -11.38
C ALA A 158 -17.36 13.12 -12.58
N ILE A 159 -17.98 13.44 -13.71
CA ILE A 159 -17.84 12.65 -14.95
C ILE A 159 -16.40 12.69 -15.47
N GLU A 160 -15.76 13.87 -15.51
CA GLU A 160 -14.35 14.00 -15.94
C GLU A 160 -13.40 13.15 -15.09
N ALA A 161 -13.62 13.11 -13.77
CA ALA A 161 -12.85 12.26 -12.86
C ALA A 161 -13.13 10.77 -13.14
N LEU A 162 -14.38 10.35 -13.33
CA LEU A 162 -14.71 8.97 -13.67
C LEU A 162 -14.17 8.55 -15.04
N GLU A 163 -14.17 9.43 -16.03
CA GLU A 163 -13.54 9.16 -17.34
C GLU A 163 -12.03 8.94 -17.19
N SER A 164 -11.38 9.70 -16.30
CA SER A 164 -9.97 9.50 -16.00
C SER A 164 -9.72 8.15 -15.31
N ALA A 165 -10.59 7.75 -14.39
CA ALA A 165 -10.54 6.41 -13.78
C ALA A 165 -10.73 5.31 -14.82
N PHE A 166 -11.71 5.47 -15.73
CA PHE A 166 -12.00 4.49 -16.78
C PHE A 166 -10.83 4.31 -17.76
N LYS A 167 -10.14 5.40 -18.11
CA LYS A 167 -8.93 5.32 -18.95
C LYS A 167 -7.83 4.45 -18.35
N LEU A 168 -7.77 4.34 -17.03
CA LEU A 168 -6.76 3.54 -16.32
C LEU A 168 -7.14 2.05 -16.19
N ASP A 169 -8.40 1.75 -15.88
CA ASP A 169 -8.80 0.38 -15.54
C ASP A 169 -9.78 -0.29 -16.52
N HIS A 170 -10.39 0.50 -17.42
CA HIS A 170 -11.45 0.05 -18.35
C HIS A 170 -12.58 -0.73 -17.64
N SER A 171 -12.95 -0.28 -16.43
CA SER A 171 -13.92 -0.96 -15.60
C SER A 171 -15.36 -0.62 -15.99
N ILE A 172 -16.18 -1.64 -16.25
CA ILE A 172 -17.62 -1.48 -16.42
C ILE A 172 -18.27 -0.85 -15.18
N SER A 173 -17.72 -1.08 -13.99
CA SER A 173 -18.21 -0.45 -12.76
C SER A 173 -18.10 1.07 -12.81
N THR A 174 -17.00 1.59 -13.38
CA THR A 174 -16.79 3.04 -13.56
C THR A 174 -17.78 3.62 -14.56
N LEU A 175 -18.00 2.94 -15.71
CA LEU A 175 -19.04 3.37 -16.67
C LEU A 175 -20.45 3.39 -16.07
N ARG A 176 -20.77 2.44 -15.20
CA ARG A 176 -22.07 2.44 -14.50
C ARG A 176 -22.23 3.62 -13.54
N GLN A 177 -21.14 4.12 -12.94
CA GLN A 177 -21.20 5.34 -12.13
C GLN A 177 -21.45 6.57 -13.01
N ILE A 178 -20.82 6.66 -14.19
CA ILE A 178 -21.11 7.70 -15.18
C ILE A 178 -22.58 7.63 -15.61
N LEU A 179 -23.05 6.43 -15.93
CA LEU A 179 -24.46 6.20 -16.30
C LEU A 179 -25.43 6.67 -15.21
N ALA A 180 -25.13 6.42 -13.95
CA ALA A 180 -25.96 6.87 -12.84
C ALA A 180 -26.06 8.40 -12.77
N ILE A 181 -24.96 9.13 -13.03
CA ILE A 181 -24.96 10.60 -13.08
C ILE A 181 -25.79 11.11 -14.26
N HIS A 182 -25.67 10.52 -15.45
CA HIS A 182 -26.48 10.89 -16.62
C HIS A 182 -27.95 10.58 -16.39
N THR A 183 -28.27 9.44 -15.76
CA THR A 183 -29.65 9.07 -15.41
C THR A 183 -30.27 10.07 -14.42
N ALA A 184 -29.52 10.50 -13.40
CA ALA A 184 -29.96 11.52 -12.44
C ALA A 184 -30.12 12.93 -13.09
N ALA A 185 -29.48 13.15 -14.24
CA ALA A 185 -29.62 14.37 -15.04
C ALA A 185 -30.71 14.28 -16.11
N GLU A 186 -31.34 13.12 -16.28
CA GLU A 186 -32.34 12.81 -17.35
C GLU A 186 -31.81 13.03 -18.78
N ASP A 187 -30.47 12.95 -18.96
CA ASP A 187 -29.81 13.12 -20.25
C ASP A 187 -29.89 11.81 -21.06
N THR A 188 -30.94 11.71 -21.86
CA THR A 188 -31.26 10.51 -22.66
C THR A 188 -30.20 10.17 -23.70
N GLU A 189 -29.55 11.18 -24.30
CA GLU A 189 -28.48 10.97 -25.28
C GLU A 189 -27.22 10.38 -24.63
N ALA A 190 -26.75 10.99 -23.54
CA ALA A 190 -25.61 10.51 -22.79
C ALA A 190 -25.86 9.14 -22.14
N ILE A 191 -27.11 8.84 -21.73
CA ILE A 191 -27.50 7.51 -21.23
C ILE A 191 -27.30 6.46 -22.32
N ASN A 192 -27.82 6.72 -23.55
CA ASN A 192 -27.72 5.78 -24.66
C ASN A 192 -26.26 5.55 -25.07
N GLU A 193 -25.45 6.61 -25.15
CA GLU A 193 -24.02 6.52 -25.45
C GLU A 193 -23.29 5.69 -24.39
N THR A 194 -23.54 5.97 -23.10
CA THR A 194 -22.87 5.25 -22.01
C THR A 194 -23.27 3.77 -21.99
N ASN A 195 -24.53 3.43 -22.26
CA ASN A 195 -24.97 2.05 -22.37
C ASN A 195 -24.27 1.32 -23.53
N ALA A 196 -24.14 1.94 -24.69
CA ALA A 196 -23.38 1.36 -25.82
C ALA A 196 -21.92 1.10 -25.46
N ARG A 197 -21.28 2.01 -24.71
CA ARG A 197 -19.91 1.83 -24.20
C ARG A 197 -19.81 0.66 -23.21
N ILE A 198 -20.81 0.48 -22.33
CA ILE A 198 -20.85 -0.67 -21.40
C ILE A 198 -20.93 -1.99 -22.15
N GLU A 199 -21.81 -2.07 -23.17
CA GLU A 199 -21.94 -3.26 -24.00
C GLU A 199 -20.65 -3.59 -24.77
N ALA A 200 -20.04 -2.58 -25.39
CA ALA A 200 -18.77 -2.73 -26.10
C ALA A 200 -17.67 -3.25 -25.17
N GLN A 201 -17.55 -2.68 -23.95
CA GLN A 201 -16.56 -3.10 -22.97
C GLN A 201 -16.83 -4.53 -22.45
N ALA A 202 -18.10 -4.91 -22.29
CA ALA A 202 -18.48 -6.27 -21.90
C ALA A 202 -18.04 -7.31 -22.95
N VAL A 203 -18.25 -7.01 -24.23
CA VAL A 203 -17.80 -7.86 -25.35
C VAL A 203 -16.28 -7.99 -25.36
N GLU A 204 -15.55 -6.89 -25.15
CA GLU A 204 -14.09 -6.92 -25.11
C GLU A 204 -13.57 -7.76 -23.94
N ASN A 205 -14.16 -7.60 -22.75
CA ASN A 205 -13.81 -8.37 -21.57
C ASN A 205 -14.08 -9.87 -21.76
N ALA A 206 -15.18 -10.23 -22.43
CA ALA A 206 -15.49 -11.62 -22.78
C ALA A 206 -14.45 -12.21 -23.73
N LYS A 207 -14.02 -11.45 -24.76
CA LYS A 207 -12.97 -11.86 -25.69
C LYS A 207 -11.63 -12.06 -24.96
N LYS A 208 -11.22 -11.15 -24.08
CA LYS A 208 -10.00 -11.29 -23.26
C LYS A 208 -10.05 -12.55 -22.41
N LYS A 209 -11.17 -12.79 -21.72
CA LYS A 209 -11.36 -13.99 -20.88
C LYS A 209 -11.27 -15.29 -21.68
N GLN A 210 -11.88 -15.33 -22.88
CA GLN A 210 -11.79 -16.49 -23.78
C GLN A 210 -10.35 -16.73 -24.24
N LEU A 211 -9.61 -15.67 -24.59
CA LEU A 211 -8.22 -15.77 -25.01
C LEU A 211 -7.32 -16.29 -23.89
N GLU A 212 -7.49 -15.77 -22.67
CA GLU A 212 -6.77 -16.25 -21.49
C GLU A 212 -7.08 -17.71 -21.19
N HIS A 213 -8.35 -18.12 -21.26
CA HIS A 213 -8.75 -19.51 -21.10
C HIS A 213 -8.07 -20.41 -22.13
N ARG A 214 -8.07 -20.02 -23.42
CA ARG A 214 -7.37 -20.75 -24.49
C ARG A 214 -5.86 -20.85 -24.24
N ARG A 215 -5.23 -19.76 -23.74
CA ARG A 215 -3.80 -19.76 -23.37
C ARG A 215 -3.51 -20.69 -22.20
N MET A 216 -4.35 -20.70 -21.18
CA MET A 216 -4.21 -21.62 -20.04
C MET A 216 -4.37 -23.08 -20.46
N MET A 217 -5.36 -23.40 -21.30
CA MET A 217 -5.56 -24.75 -21.83
C MET A 217 -4.37 -25.23 -22.66
N ARG A 218 -3.81 -24.38 -23.56
CA ARG A 218 -2.59 -24.69 -24.30
C ARG A 218 -1.41 -24.96 -23.38
N ARG A 219 -1.20 -24.15 -22.34
CA ARG A 219 -0.14 -24.37 -21.34
C ARG A 219 -0.34 -25.67 -20.54
N ALA A 220 -1.58 -26.03 -20.22
CA ALA A 220 -1.91 -27.27 -19.52
C ALA A 220 -1.61 -28.50 -20.38
N VAL A 221 -1.90 -28.44 -21.67
CA VAL A 221 -1.59 -29.51 -22.64
C VAL A 221 -0.08 -29.65 -22.88
N GLN A 222 0.66 -28.54 -22.90
CA GLN A 222 2.11 -28.53 -23.09
C GLN A 222 2.92 -28.95 -21.85
N LYS A 223 2.29 -28.93 -20.65
CA LYS A 223 2.98 -29.45 -19.45
C LYS A 223 3.15 -30.97 -19.61
N PRO A 224 4.38 -31.51 -19.65
CA PRO A 224 4.60 -32.93 -19.73
C PRO A 224 3.88 -33.61 -18.56
N ARG A 225 3.01 -34.58 -18.86
CA ARG A 225 2.41 -35.43 -17.83
C ARG A 225 3.54 -36.10 -17.08
N MET A 226 3.76 -35.71 -15.86
CA MET A 226 4.75 -36.37 -15.00
C MET A 226 4.42 -37.87 -14.96
N THR A 227 5.39 -38.71 -15.33
CA THR A 227 5.26 -40.16 -15.20
C THR A 227 4.95 -40.54 -13.74
N LYS A 228 4.26 -41.64 -13.52
CA LYS A 228 3.96 -42.15 -12.15
C LYS A 228 5.23 -42.22 -11.29
N ALA A 229 6.37 -42.62 -11.90
CA ALA A 229 7.67 -42.66 -11.25
C ALA A 229 8.16 -41.27 -10.79
N ALA A 230 8.02 -40.23 -11.63
CA ALA A 230 8.40 -38.86 -11.28
C ALA A 230 7.50 -38.25 -10.19
N GLN A 231 6.20 -38.62 -10.18
CA GLN A 231 5.29 -38.23 -9.10
C GLN A 231 5.67 -38.87 -7.77
N GLN A 232 6.05 -40.15 -7.80
CA GLN A 232 6.47 -40.90 -6.63
C GLN A 232 7.79 -40.39 -6.07
N ALA A 233 8.77 -40.11 -6.92
CA ALA A 233 10.04 -39.49 -6.54
C ALA A 233 9.83 -38.11 -5.89
N ARG A 234 8.92 -37.27 -6.44
CA ARG A 234 8.57 -35.94 -5.84
C ARG A 234 7.88 -36.05 -4.49
N ARG A 235 7.04 -37.08 -4.29
CA ARG A 235 6.42 -37.37 -2.98
C ARG A 235 7.45 -37.79 -1.94
N GLN A 236 8.38 -38.68 -2.32
CA GLN A 236 9.49 -39.11 -1.45
C GLN A 236 10.44 -37.97 -1.09
N ALA A 237 10.80 -37.11 -2.05
CA ALA A 237 11.62 -35.93 -1.80
C ALA A 237 10.94 -34.93 -0.84
N LYS A 238 9.61 -34.72 -0.96
CA LYS A 238 8.86 -33.88 -0.02
C LYS A 238 8.81 -34.47 1.38
N GLN A 239 8.66 -35.80 1.52
CA GLN A 239 8.67 -36.47 2.82
C GLN A 239 10.05 -36.40 3.47
N LEU A 240 11.12 -36.61 2.73
CA LEU A 240 12.50 -36.46 3.21
C LEU A 240 12.82 -35.03 3.63
N ALA A 241 12.35 -34.02 2.90
CA ALA A 241 12.50 -32.61 3.29
C ALA A 241 11.71 -32.26 4.56
N ALA A 242 10.52 -32.83 4.74
CA ALA A 242 9.72 -32.63 5.95
C ALA A 242 10.35 -33.30 7.19
N THR A 243 10.91 -34.50 7.03
CA THR A 243 11.63 -35.20 8.13
C THR A 243 12.94 -34.50 8.49
N LYS A 244 13.69 -33.96 7.54
CA LYS A 244 14.87 -33.14 7.83
C LYS A 244 14.52 -31.85 8.59
N ARG A 245 13.40 -31.17 8.26
CA ARG A 245 12.95 -29.99 9.01
C ARG A 245 12.54 -30.30 10.45
N ARG A 246 11.95 -31.50 10.72
CA ARG A 246 11.58 -31.92 12.09
C ARG A 246 12.77 -32.32 12.96
N LYS A 247 13.95 -32.65 12.37
CA LYS A 247 15.17 -33.01 13.12
C LYS A 247 16.03 -31.79 13.46
N ILE A 248 15.71 -30.59 12.96
CA ILE A 248 16.49 -29.35 13.19
C ILE A 248 15.73 -28.41 14.16
N GLN A 249 14.51 -28.77 14.56
CA GLN A 249 13.75 -28.17 15.66
C GLN A 249 13.88 -29.00 16.94
#